data_a866f5cbaa90980b9121861886c12119
#
_entry.id   a866f5cbaa90980b9121861886c12119
#
_cell.length_a   1.000
_cell.length_b   1.000
_cell.length_c   1.000
_cell.angle_alpha   90.00
_cell.angle_beta   90.00
_cell.angle_gamma   90.00
#
_symmetry.space_group_name_H-M   'P 1'
#
loop_
_entity.id
_entity.type
_entity.pdbx_description
1 polymer ?
#
loop_
_entity_poly.entity_id
_entity_poly.type
_entity_poly.pdbx_seq_one_letter_code
_entity_poly.pdbx_strand_id
1 'polypeptide(L)'
;YKRQALRDVTRKYGKEYFASAVGEVNVTTKMKEVGAVIGGEGNGGVIYPESHYGRDALVGIALFLSHLAHEGKKVSELRATYPSYFMAKNRVDLTPETDVDAILAKVKELYKDEEINDIDGVKIDFADKWVHLRKSNTEPIIRVYSEASTVEAAEEIGQKIMKVIEDLAK
;
A
#
# COMPACT_ATOMS: atom_id res chain seq x y z
N TYR A 1 2.37 -1.24 2.79
CA TYR A 1 1.70 -0.49 1.71
C TYR A 1 1.40 -1.43 0.56
N LYS A 2 0.13 -1.76 0.33
CA LYS A 2 -0.29 -2.40 -0.92
C LYS A 2 -0.27 -1.33 -2.01
N ARG A 3 0.54 -1.49 -3.04
CA ARG A 3 0.45 -0.70 -4.26
C ARG A 3 -0.30 -1.51 -5.30
N GLN A 4 -1.43 -0.98 -5.76
CA GLN A 4 -2.30 -1.62 -6.74
C GLN A 4 -1.51 -2.02 -7.99
N ALA A 5 -0.70 -1.11 -8.54
CA ALA A 5 0.10 -1.36 -9.73
C ALA A 5 1.02 -2.58 -9.60
N LEU A 6 1.70 -2.76 -8.45
CA LEU A 6 2.60 -3.90 -8.25
C LEU A 6 1.81 -5.22 -8.17
N ARG A 7 0.68 -5.22 -7.46
CA ARG A 7 -0.23 -6.37 -7.39
C ARG A 7 -0.73 -6.77 -8.78
N ASP A 8 -1.16 -5.81 -9.57
CA ASP A 8 -1.73 -6.06 -10.89
C ASP A 8 -0.67 -6.56 -11.87
N VAL A 9 0.54 -5.98 -11.85
CA VAL A 9 1.67 -6.47 -12.64
C VAL A 9 2.03 -7.90 -12.23
N THR A 10 2.13 -8.18 -10.93
CA THR A 10 2.44 -9.53 -10.45
C THR A 10 1.40 -10.55 -10.91
N ARG A 11 0.12 -10.23 -10.78
CA ARG A 11 -0.98 -11.08 -11.26
C ARG A 11 -0.99 -11.28 -12.77
N LYS A 12 -0.65 -10.23 -13.56
CA LYS A 12 -0.53 -10.30 -15.02
C LYS A 12 0.48 -11.37 -15.46
N TYR A 13 1.53 -11.58 -14.66
CA TYR A 13 2.54 -12.62 -14.91
C TYR A 13 2.19 -13.96 -14.23
N GLY A 14 0.96 -14.14 -13.76
CA GLY A 14 0.51 -15.38 -13.12
C GLY A 14 1.22 -15.69 -11.80
N LYS A 15 1.74 -14.66 -11.10
CA LYS A 15 2.45 -14.77 -9.84
C LYS A 15 1.59 -14.26 -8.68
N GLU A 16 1.90 -14.75 -7.47
CA GLU A 16 1.23 -14.32 -6.25
C GLU A 16 1.87 -13.05 -5.69
N TYR A 17 1.03 -12.16 -5.16
CA TYR A 17 1.42 -10.94 -4.49
C TYR A 17 1.05 -11.01 -3.01
N PHE A 18 2.02 -10.80 -2.15
CA PHE A 18 1.83 -10.77 -0.71
C PHE A 18 2.09 -9.38 -0.14
N ALA A 19 1.24 -8.94 0.77
CA ALA A 19 1.45 -7.71 1.52
C ALA A 19 1.93 -8.03 2.93
N SER A 20 2.72 -7.14 3.51
CA SER A 20 3.15 -7.17 4.91
C SER A 20 2.75 -5.89 5.64
N ALA A 21 2.89 -5.87 6.95
CA ALA A 21 2.93 -4.63 7.71
C ALA A 21 4.09 -3.75 7.25
N VAL A 22 4.02 -2.45 7.54
CA VAL A 22 5.08 -1.49 7.20
C VAL A 22 6.35 -1.79 7.99
N GLY A 23 7.49 -1.68 7.33
CA GLY A 23 8.81 -1.87 7.90
C GLY A 23 9.58 -3.04 7.28
N GLU A 24 10.88 -2.83 7.05
CA GLU A 24 11.77 -3.78 6.39
C GLU A 24 11.74 -5.18 7.02
N VAL A 25 11.75 -5.23 8.36
CA VAL A 25 11.70 -6.51 9.10
C VAL A 25 10.43 -7.29 8.78
N ASN A 26 9.28 -6.62 8.70
CA ASN A 26 8.00 -7.26 8.35
C ASN A 26 8.00 -7.77 6.91
N VAL A 27 8.59 -6.98 5.98
CA VAL A 27 8.74 -7.38 4.58
C VAL A 27 9.62 -8.63 4.49
N THR A 28 10.82 -8.62 5.10
CA THR A 28 11.76 -9.75 5.03
C THR A 28 11.24 -11.01 5.71
N THR A 29 10.51 -10.86 6.82
CA THR A 29 9.85 -11.98 7.50
C THR A 29 8.80 -12.62 6.57
N LYS A 30 7.94 -11.79 5.96
CA LYS A 30 6.92 -12.26 5.02
C LYS A 30 7.55 -12.91 3.79
N MET A 31 8.62 -12.34 3.25
CA MET A 31 9.34 -12.92 2.11
C MET A 31 9.87 -14.31 2.42
N LYS A 32 10.46 -14.52 3.60
CA LYS A 32 10.95 -15.83 4.04
C LYS A 32 9.82 -16.85 4.21
N GLU A 33 8.70 -16.41 4.81
CA GLU A 33 7.51 -17.24 5.03
C GLU A 33 6.92 -17.80 3.73
N VAL A 34 6.84 -16.97 2.68
CA VAL A 34 6.19 -17.31 1.41
C VAL A 34 7.15 -17.69 0.29
N GLY A 35 8.46 -17.68 0.54
CA GLY A 35 9.47 -17.95 -0.47
C GLY A 35 9.51 -16.90 -1.60
N ALA A 36 9.28 -15.64 -1.28
CA ALA A 36 9.22 -14.58 -2.29
C ALA A 36 10.57 -14.35 -2.95
N VAL A 37 10.60 -14.26 -4.27
CA VAL A 37 11.82 -14.05 -5.07
C VAL A 37 12.29 -12.59 -5.12
N ILE A 38 11.40 -11.64 -4.80
CA ILE A 38 11.69 -10.21 -4.72
C ILE A 38 10.73 -9.56 -3.75
N GLY A 39 11.17 -8.56 -3.04
CA GLY A 39 10.35 -7.75 -2.14
C GLY A 39 10.78 -6.30 -2.15
N GLY A 40 10.08 -5.49 -1.37
CA GLY A 40 10.42 -4.08 -1.24
C GLY A 40 9.35 -3.26 -0.56
N GLU A 41 9.64 -1.99 -0.44
CA GLU A 41 8.76 -1.00 0.17
C GLU A 41 8.36 0.08 -0.83
N GLY A 42 7.26 0.76 -0.56
CA GLY A 42 6.74 1.86 -1.39
C GLY A 42 7.66 3.09 -1.47
N ASN A 43 8.71 3.15 -0.67
CA ASN A 43 9.75 4.18 -0.68
C ASN A 43 10.86 3.91 -1.70
N GLY A 44 10.81 2.81 -2.44
CA GLY A 44 11.80 2.42 -3.46
C GLY A 44 12.83 1.41 -2.96
N GLY A 45 12.73 0.91 -1.74
CA GLY A 45 13.59 -0.16 -1.25
C GLY A 45 13.33 -1.47 -2.01
N VAL A 46 14.37 -2.09 -2.55
CA VAL A 46 14.33 -3.40 -3.22
C VAL A 46 15.08 -4.41 -2.38
N ILE A 47 14.49 -5.59 -2.21
CA ILE A 47 15.09 -6.74 -1.50
C ILE A 47 15.09 -7.92 -2.44
N TYR A 48 16.26 -8.48 -2.70
CA TYR A 48 16.47 -9.62 -3.59
C TYR A 48 17.17 -10.75 -2.84
N PRO A 49 16.45 -11.80 -2.43
CA PRO A 49 16.95 -12.84 -1.53
C PRO A 49 18.20 -13.58 -2.02
N GLU A 50 18.38 -13.74 -3.34
CA GLU A 50 19.59 -14.37 -3.90
C GLU A 50 20.86 -13.56 -3.61
N SER A 51 20.75 -12.24 -3.38
CA SER A 51 21.85 -11.42 -2.89
C SER A 51 21.86 -11.43 -1.35
N HIS A 52 20.82 -10.86 -0.74
CA HIS A 52 20.61 -10.87 0.71
C HIS A 52 19.20 -10.35 1.09
N TYR A 53 18.80 -10.53 2.35
CA TYR A 53 17.52 -10.07 2.90
C TYR A 53 17.62 -8.65 3.49
N GLY A 54 18.19 -7.72 2.75
CA GLY A 54 18.24 -6.31 3.09
C GLY A 54 17.90 -5.46 1.87
N ARG A 55 17.53 -4.20 2.10
CA ARG A 55 17.31 -3.26 1.00
C ARG A 55 18.63 -2.96 0.31
N ASP A 56 18.66 -3.14 -1.00
CA ASP A 56 19.87 -2.95 -1.82
C ASP A 56 19.54 -2.14 -3.08
N ALA A 57 20.03 -0.91 -3.10
CA ALA A 57 19.79 -0.01 -4.23
C ALA A 57 20.58 -0.45 -5.48
N LEU A 58 21.80 -1.01 -5.32
CA LEU A 58 22.64 -1.44 -6.44
C LEU A 58 22.01 -2.65 -7.13
N VAL A 59 21.53 -3.62 -6.35
CA VAL A 59 20.76 -4.75 -6.88
C VAL A 59 19.51 -4.28 -7.58
N GLY A 60 18.75 -3.34 -6.98
CA GLY A 60 17.57 -2.76 -7.60
C GLY A 60 17.86 -2.09 -8.94
N ILE A 61 18.97 -1.34 -9.04
CA ILE A 61 19.44 -0.71 -10.28
C ILE A 61 19.83 -1.79 -11.31
N ALA A 62 20.60 -2.80 -10.91
CA ALA A 62 21.02 -3.88 -11.80
C ALA A 62 19.82 -4.63 -12.39
N LEU A 63 18.86 -5.01 -11.56
CA LEU A 63 17.61 -5.67 -12.01
C LEU A 63 16.83 -4.80 -12.98
N PHE A 64 16.69 -3.49 -12.67
CA PHE A 64 15.97 -2.56 -13.54
C PHE A 64 16.66 -2.37 -14.89
N LEU A 65 17.98 -2.16 -14.90
CA LEU A 65 18.75 -1.98 -16.14
C LEU A 65 18.77 -3.26 -16.99
N SER A 66 18.88 -4.42 -16.36
CA SER A 66 18.79 -5.71 -17.06
C SER A 66 17.43 -5.91 -17.71
N HIS A 67 16.35 -5.60 -16.99
CA HIS A 67 14.99 -5.64 -17.54
C HIS A 67 14.81 -4.63 -18.70
N LEU A 68 15.29 -3.40 -18.52
CA LEU A 68 15.22 -2.36 -19.55
C LEU A 68 15.96 -2.77 -20.83
N ALA A 69 17.15 -3.35 -20.70
CA ALA A 69 17.95 -3.84 -21.81
C ALA A 69 17.26 -5.01 -22.54
N HIS A 70 16.68 -5.95 -21.78
CA HIS A 70 15.92 -7.07 -22.33
C HIS A 70 14.67 -6.61 -23.11
N GLU A 71 13.95 -5.62 -22.61
CA GLU A 71 12.77 -5.06 -23.27
C GLU A 71 13.12 -4.20 -24.51
N GLY A 72 14.35 -3.70 -24.63
CA GLY A 72 14.80 -2.85 -25.74
C GLY A 72 14.05 -1.52 -25.85
N LYS A 73 13.49 -1.02 -24.74
CA LYS A 73 12.65 0.18 -24.68
C LYS A 73 13.35 1.32 -23.97
N LYS A 74 12.90 2.55 -24.19
CA LYS A 74 13.24 3.67 -23.33
C LYS A 74 12.50 3.56 -22.00
N VAL A 75 13.03 4.19 -20.96
CA VAL A 75 12.42 4.17 -19.61
C VAL A 75 10.96 4.68 -19.64
N SER A 76 10.68 5.74 -20.39
CA SER A 76 9.33 6.28 -20.54
C SER A 76 8.36 5.32 -21.22
N GLU A 77 8.83 4.59 -22.23
CA GLU A 77 8.05 3.60 -22.96
C GLU A 77 7.76 2.38 -22.04
N LEU A 78 8.79 1.92 -21.31
CA LEU A 78 8.63 0.85 -20.33
C LEU A 78 7.65 1.27 -19.21
N ARG A 79 7.79 2.49 -18.66
CA ARG A 79 6.86 3.04 -17.66
C ARG A 79 5.41 3.08 -18.14
N ALA A 80 5.19 3.40 -19.42
CA ALA A 80 3.85 3.47 -20.00
C ALA A 80 3.16 2.09 -20.12
N THR A 81 3.91 0.98 -20.02
CA THR A 81 3.33 -0.37 -20.01
C THR A 81 2.74 -0.80 -18.67
N TYR A 82 3.05 -0.08 -17.59
CA TYR A 82 2.54 -0.37 -16.26
C TYR A 82 1.26 0.42 -15.95
N PRO A 83 0.34 -0.15 -15.19
CA PRO A 83 -0.86 0.57 -14.77
C PRO A 83 -0.50 1.81 -13.95
N SER A 84 -1.26 2.87 -14.15
CA SER A 84 -1.10 4.13 -13.42
C SER A 84 -2.17 4.22 -12.33
N TYR A 85 -1.72 4.54 -11.12
CA TYR A 85 -2.57 4.81 -9.98
C TYR A 85 -2.12 6.11 -9.30
N PHE A 86 -3.06 6.79 -8.70
CA PHE A 86 -2.86 8.04 -7.98
C PHE A 86 -3.19 7.85 -6.50
N MET A 87 -2.34 8.39 -5.65
CA MET A 87 -2.48 8.28 -4.21
C MET A 87 -2.79 9.64 -3.60
N ALA A 88 -3.88 9.70 -2.84
CA ALA A 88 -4.17 10.79 -1.93
C ALA A 88 -3.68 10.44 -0.52
N LYS A 89 -3.18 11.47 0.19
CA LYS A 89 -2.68 11.35 1.57
C LYS A 89 -3.35 12.41 2.42
N ASN A 90 -4.26 11.97 3.23
CA ASN A 90 -5.05 12.81 4.10
C ASN A 90 -4.87 12.39 5.56
N ARG A 91 -5.41 13.16 6.50
CA ARG A 91 -5.49 12.83 7.91
C ARG A 91 -6.78 13.38 8.51
N VAL A 92 -7.24 12.76 9.57
CA VAL A 92 -8.28 13.29 10.45
C VAL A 92 -7.62 13.62 11.78
N ASP A 93 -7.73 14.88 12.20
CA ASP A 93 -7.29 15.33 13.51
C ASP A 93 -8.37 14.99 14.54
N LEU A 94 -7.97 14.41 15.66
CA LEU A 94 -8.85 13.94 16.73
C LEU A 94 -8.47 14.60 18.06
N THR A 95 -9.27 14.40 19.09
CA THR A 95 -8.89 14.81 20.43
C THR A 95 -8.12 13.70 21.14
N PRO A 96 -7.26 14.01 22.13
CA PRO A 96 -6.53 13.00 22.89
C PRO A 96 -7.42 11.97 23.60
N GLU A 97 -8.66 12.33 23.90
CA GLU A 97 -9.66 11.49 24.56
C GLU A 97 -10.38 10.54 23.59
N THR A 98 -10.20 10.73 22.27
CA THR A 98 -10.88 9.93 21.26
C THR A 98 -10.31 8.51 21.22
N ASP A 99 -11.18 7.51 21.39
CA ASP A 99 -10.80 6.10 21.23
C ASP A 99 -10.69 5.73 19.76
N VAL A 100 -9.46 5.87 19.23
CA VAL A 100 -9.14 5.59 17.83
C VAL A 100 -9.38 4.12 17.47
N ASP A 101 -9.11 3.21 18.40
CA ASP A 101 -9.25 1.77 18.15
C ASP A 101 -10.74 1.38 18.03
N ALA A 102 -11.60 2.00 18.85
CA ALA A 102 -13.06 1.85 18.71
C ALA A 102 -13.59 2.40 17.38
N ILE A 103 -13.07 3.54 16.91
CA ILE A 103 -13.43 4.10 15.59
C ILE A 103 -13.02 3.14 14.48
N LEU A 104 -11.78 2.64 14.48
CA LEU A 104 -11.30 1.71 13.47
C LEU A 104 -12.10 0.40 13.46
N ALA A 105 -12.50 -0.09 14.64
CA ALA A 105 -13.35 -1.28 14.76
C ALA A 105 -14.75 -1.04 14.14
N LYS A 106 -15.35 0.13 14.38
CA LYS A 106 -16.63 0.51 13.76
C LYS A 106 -16.51 0.65 12.25
N VAL A 107 -15.44 1.24 11.75
CA VAL A 107 -15.20 1.33 10.30
C VAL A 107 -15.08 -0.06 9.69
N LYS A 108 -14.38 -1.01 10.33
CA LYS A 108 -14.33 -2.42 9.88
C LYS A 108 -15.74 -3.02 9.76
N GLU A 109 -16.59 -2.81 10.75
CA GLU A 109 -17.96 -3.34 10.72
C GLU A 109 -18.81 -2.70 9.61
N LEU A 110 -18.67 -1.37 9.39
CA LEU A 110 -19.41 -0.66 8.33
C LEU A 110 -19.02 -1.15 6.93
N TYR A 111 -17.81 -1.62 6.73
CA TYR A 111 -17.28 -2.06 5.43
C TYR A 111 -16.99 -3.56 5.38
N LYS A 112 -17.63 -4.36 6.24
CA LYS A 112 -17.38 -5.80 6.35
C LYS A 112 -17.66 -6.61 5.08
N ASP A 113 -18.45 -6.06 4.16
CA ASP A 113 -18.76 -6.69 2.86
C ASP A 113 -17.63 -6.47 1.82
N GLU A 114 -16.67 -5.62 2.13
CA GLU A 114 -15.47 -5.38 1.31
C GLU A 114 -14.27 -6.23 1.78
N GLU A 115 -13.25 -6.35 0.96
CA GLU A 115 -12.00 -7.02 1.36
C GLU A 115 -11.24 -6.16 2.37
N ILE A 116 -11.19 -6.60 3.63
CA ILE A 116 -10.50 -5.89 4.71
C ILE A 116 -9.17 -6.56 5.03
N ASN A 117 -8.13 -5.74 5.20
CA ASN A 117 -6.83 -6.15 5.71
C ASN A 117 -6.47 -5.29 6.92
N ASP A 118 -6.27 -5.92 8.07
CA ASP A 118 -6.01 -5.28 9.36
C ASP A 118 -4.61 -5.57 9.93
N ILE A 119 -3.67 -5.97 9.09
CA ILE A 119 -2.27 -6.23 9.49
C ILE A 119 -1.59 -4.97 10.08
N ASP A 120 -1.94 -3.78 9.57
CA ASP A 120 -1.38 -2.50 10.03
C ASP A 120 -2.47 -1.40 9.91
N GLY A 121 -3.32 -1.29 10.94
CA GLY A 121 -4.52 -0.45 10.90
C GLY A 121 -5.68 -1.12 10.15
N VAL A 122 -6.48 -0.35 9.42
CA VAL A 122 -7.61 -0.88 8.63
C VAL A 122 -7.45 -0.46 7.18
N LYS A 123 -7.26 -1.43 6.31
CA LYS A 123 -7.28 -1.24 4.87
C LYS A 123 -8.51 -1.88 4.27
N ILE A 124 -9.23 -1.12 3.47
CA ILE A 124 -10.43 -1.55 2.75
C ILE A 124 -10.09 -1.55 1.27
N ASP A 125 -10.13 -2.71 0.64
CA ASP A 125 -9.95 -2.89 -0.80
C ASP A 125 -11.32 -2.95 -1.49
N PHE A 126 -11.60 -1.98 -2.34
CA PHE A 126 -12.73 -1.99 -3.27
C PHE A 126 -12.30 -2.58 -4.62
N ALA A 127 -13.20 -2.72 -5.55
CA ALA A 127 -12.92 -3.34 -6.86
C ALA A 127 -11.78 -2.64 -7.63
N ASP A 128 -11.73 -1.29 -7.61
CA ASP A 128 -10.84 -0.45 -8.43
C ASP A 128 -9.99 0.54 -7.62
N LYS A 129 -10.14 0.56 -6.30
CA LYS A 129 -9.48 1.50 -5.39
C LYS A 129 -9.32 0.89 -4.01
N TRP A 130 -8.56 1.55 -3.15
CA TRP A 130 -8.46 1.19 -1.74
C TRP A 130 -8.30 2.43 -0.86
N VAL A 131 -8.63 2.28 0.41
CA VAL A 131 -8.32 3.23 1.46
C VAL A 131 -7.65 2.53 2.64
N HIS A 132 -6.67 3.17 3.24
CA HIS A 132 -5.94 2.65 4.40
C HIS A 132 -5.95 3.67 5.53
N LEU A 133 -6.43 3.24 6.68
CA LEU A 133 -6.57 4.00 7.90
C LEU A 133 -5.51 3.53 8.90
N ARG A 134 -4.69 4.45 9.36
CA ARG A 134 -3.63 4.12 10.30
C ARG A 134 -3.56 5.13 11.44
N LYS A 135 -3.64 4.61 12.65
CA LYS A 135 -3.42 5.37 13.87
C LYS A 135 -1.98 5.91 13.89
N SER A 136 -1.79 7.15 14.29
CA SER A 136 -0.47 7.68 14.61
C SER A 136 -0.08 7.27 16.03
N ASN A 137 1.20 6.94 16.23
CA ASN A 137 1.72 6.60 17.54
C ASN A 137 2.17 7.83 18.34
N THR A 138 2.24 9.00 17.69
CA THR A 138 2.82 10.22 18.29
C THR A 138 1.84 11.39 18.34
N GLU A 139 0.73 11.31 17.61
CA GLU A 139 -0.25 12.39 17.49
C GLU A 139 -1.66 11.82 17.55
N PRO A 140 -2.67 12.55 18.05
CA PRO A 140 -4.06 12.11 18.04
C PRO A 140 -4.67 12.29 16.64
N ILE A 141 -4.16 11.53 15.66
CA ILE A 141 -4.63 11.56 14.27
C ILE A 141 -4.84 10.16 13.71
N ILE A 142 -5.73 10.04 12.74
CA ILE A 142 -5.81 8.91 11.82
C ILE A 142 -5.29 9.38 10.46
N ARG A 143 -4.26 8.70 9.95
CA ARG A 143 -3.79 8.88 8.57
C ARG A 143 -4.72 8.14 7.64
N VAL A 144 -5.17 8.82 6.60
CA VAL A 144 -6.10 8.29 5.60
C VAL A 144 -5.40 8.34 4.24
N TYR A 145 -4.94 7.19 3.78
CA TYR A 145 -4.31 7.06 2.46
C TYR A 145 -5.24 6.30 1.53
N SER A 146 -5.43 6.81 0.33
CA SER A 146 -6.26 6.20 -0.69
C SER A 146 -5.54 6.13 -2.02
N GLU A 147 -5.87 5.15 -2.84
CA GLU A 147 -5.30 4.98 -4.19
C GLU A 147 -6.40 4.54 -5.14
N ALA A 148 -6.46 5.17 -6.31
CA ALA A 148 -7.39 4.86 -7.37
C ALA A 148 -6.77 5.14 -8.75
N SER A 149 -7.52 4.83 -9.82
CA SER A 149 -7.08 5.05 -11.22
C SER A 149 -6.99 6.52 -11.62
N THR A 150 -7.66 7.43 -10.88
CA THR A 150 -7.59 8.89 -11.09
C THR A 150 -7.36 9.62 -9.77
N VAL A 151 -6.90 10.87 -9.85
CA VAL A 151 -6.70 11.73 -8.67
C VAL A 151 -8.04 11.99 -7.99
N GLU A 152 -9.07 12.30 -8.75
CA GLU A 152 -10.42 12.61 -8.27
C GLU A 152 -11.01 11.42 -7.51
N ALA A 153 -10.91 10.22 -8.07
CA ALA A 153 -11.42 9.01 -7.42
C ALA A 153 -10.65 8.65 -6.14
N ALA A 154 -9.34 8.91 -6.09
CA ALA A 154 -8.53 8.72 -4.89
C ALA A 154 -8.93 9.72 -3.79
N GLU A 155 -9.11 10.99 -4.13
CA GLU A 155 -9.57 12.02 -3.19
C GLU A 155 -11.00 11.75 -2.71
N GLU A 156 -11.92 11.42 -3.61
CA GLU A 156 -13.32 11.15 -3.28
C GLU A 156 -13.47 10.05 -2.23
N ILE A 157 -12.80 8.90 -2.42
CA ILE A 157 -12.88 7.81 -1.45
C ILE A 157 -12.21 8.19 -0.13
N GLY A 158 -11.10 8.94 -0.17
CA GLY A 158 -10.43 9.46 1.02
C GLY A 158 -11.37 10.37 1.83
N GLN A 159 -11.98 11.36 1.20
CA GLN A 159 -12.93 12.29 1.82
C GLN A 159 -14.16 11.58 2.38
N LYS A 160 -14.71 10.61 1.63
CA LYS A 160 -15.86 9.81 2.11
C LYS A 160 -15.54 9.12 3.44
N ILE A 161 -14.37 8.48 3.54
CA ILE A 161 -13.98 7.77 4.75
C ILE A 161 -13.63 8.74 5.88
N MET A 162 -12.99 9.87 5.59
CA MET A 162 -12.72 10.90 6.60
C MET A 162 -14.01 11.38 7.26
N LYS A 163 -15.06 11.65 6.48
CA LYS A 163 -16.37 12.05 7.00
C LYS A 163 -16.96 10.96 7.91
N VAL A 164 -16.85 9.70 7.56
CA VAL A 164 -17.28 8.58 8.43
C VAL A 164 -16.53 8.60 9.75
N ILE A 165 -15.21 8.80 9.73
CA ILE A 165 -14.39 8.88 10.94
C ILE A 165 -14.81 10.07 11.81
N GLU A 166 -14.99 11.24 11.22
CA GLU A 166 -15.42 12.45 11.91
C GLU A 166 -16.80 12.29 12.57
N ASP A 167 -17.73 11.60 11.90
CA ASP A 167 -19.06 11.32 12.44
C ASP A 167 -19.02 10.28 13.58
N LEU A 168 -18.09 9.35 13.56
CA LEU A 168 -17.87 8.36 14.62
C LEU A 168 -17.11 8.93 15.83
N ALA A 169 -16.41 10.05 15.65
CA ALA A 169 -15.63 10.71 16.70
C ALA A 169 -16.43 11.73 17.54
N LYS A 170 -17.67 12.03 17.16
CA LYS A 170 -18.62 12.90 17.88
C LYS A 170 -19.25 12.18 19.04
#